data_f5b616e0f79b07826d747d5c27a30e36
#
_entry.id   f5b616e0f79b07826d747d5c27a30e36
#
_cell.length_a   1.000
_cell.length_b   1.000
_cell.length_c   1.000
_cell.angle_alpha   90.00
_cell.angle_beta   90.00
_cell.angle_gamma   90.00
#
_symmetry.space_group_name_H-M   'P 1'
#
loop_
_entity.id
_entity.type
_entity.pdbx_description
1 polymer ?
#
loop_
_entity_poly.entity_id
_entity_poly.type
_entity_poly.pdbx_seq_one_letter_code
_entity_poly.pdbx_strand_id
1 'polypeptide(L)'
;MSNKVFNAIIVLILIAAAAFMLIKVFPKDSDEKSVKTKEASEVLHSVEDVSESLNVAFDSGEDGKIKLNISNEISDDELKKVNMSINSMKGNIISFTTYESNNDDLNNSFRTVEFEYEKADTMYVYESIVKGKAIPADKNNAIKLRDKCQKFLEQYIKNYMTDYDKELVIHDYIINNCVYSYSDDNDNSEYSAYGALVNGKAVCSGYAAAANLLLMCSGVESKIVTGVATHIKNGRSESENHAWNQVKIGGEWYHLDVTWDDPVGDKNTLIHEYFNLNDNIIGEDHEWDKGNASKCSSMKNNYYMKNGAYIYDKASLENYIRVNLAAGTDNNIECALKGLSVSDDDLKFVYDYSGVYSVSYSLSGNEDYNILSVYINE
;
A
#
# COMPACT_ATOMS: atom_id res chain seq x y z
N MET A 1 -35.61 31.22 -19.34
CA MET A 1 -34.83 30.00 -19.55
C MET A 1 -35.53 28.85 -18.83
N SER A 2 -35.81 27.74 -19.48
CA SER A 2 -36.52 26.63 -18.86
C SER A 2 -35.57 25.89 -17.87
N ASN A 3 -36.13 25.37 -16.77
CA ASN A 3 -35.37 24.60 -15.77
C ASN A 3 -34.55 23.45 -16.36
N LYS A 4 -34.91 22.95 -17.57
CA LYS A 4 -34.14 21.92 -18.28
C LYS A 4 -32.81 22.44 -18.83
N VAL A 5 -32.76 23.71 -19.30
CA VAL A 5 -31.53 24.33 -19.80
C VAL A 5 -30.60 24.70 -18.65
N PHE A 6 -31.16 25.14 -17.51
CA PHE A 6 -30.40 25.46 -16.32
C PHE A 6 -29.74 24.20 -15.71
N ASN A 7 -30.48 23.10 -15.61
CA ASN A 7 -29.94 21.82 -15.13
C ASN A 7 -28.89 21.21 -16.07
N ALA A 8 -29.04 21.37 -17.40
CA ALA A 8 -28.05 20.93 -18.38
C ALA A 8 -26.75 21.72 -18.27
N ILE A 9 -26.82 23.03 -18.00
CA ILE A 9 -25.64 23.89 -17.79
C ILE A 9 -24.94 23.52 -16.47
N ILE A 10 -25.66 23.24 -15.39
CA ILE A 10 -25.07 22.78 -14.11
C ILE A 10 -24.37 21.44 -14.27
N VAL A 11 -24.95 20.48 -14.98
CA VAL A 11 -24.34 19.18 -15.26
C VAL A 11 -23.07 19.34 -16.11
N LEU A 12 -23.07 20.23 -17.12
CA LEU A 12 -21.88 20.52 -17.93
C LEU A 12 -20.78 21.23 -17.13
N ILE A 13 -21.13 22.10 -16.19
CA ILE A 13 -20.16 22.78 -15.30
C ILE A 13 -19.57 21.75 -14.29
N LEU A 14 -20.38 20.84 -13.77
CA LEU A 14 -19.90 19.79 -12.87
C LEU A 14 -18.99 18.78 -13.58
N ILE A 15 -19.30 18.41 -14.82
CA ILE A 15 -18.44 17.57 -15.66
C ILE A 15 -17.13 18.30 -16.01
N ALA A 16 -17.19 19.59 -16.32
CA ALA A 16 -15.99 20.39 -16.58
C ALA A 16 -15.14 20.60 -15.32
N ALA A 17 -15.76 20.77 -14.15
CA ALA A 17 -15.07 20.87 -12.86
C ALA A 17 -14.41 19.54 -12.45
N ALA A 18 -15.09 18.41 -12.67
CA ALA A 18 -14.50 17.09 -12.46
C ALA A 18 -13.34 16.81 -13.41
N ALA A 19 -13.46 17.18 -14.70
CA ALA A 19 -12.37 17.07 -15.68
C ALA A 19 -11.20 18.00 -15.33
N PHE A 20 -11.46 19.18 -14.76
CA PHE A 20 -10.42 20.13 -14.37
C PHE A 20 -9.71 19.72 -13.06
N MET A 21 -10.39 19.03 -12.13
CA MET A 21 -9.77 18.41 -10.96
C MET A 21 -8.91 17.18 -11.34
N LEU A 22 -9.37 16.38 -12.31
CA LEU A 22 -8.61 15.22 -12.83
C LEU A 22 -7.31 15.64 -13.53
N ILE A 23 -7.26 16.83 -14.17
CA ILE A 23 -6.05 17.37 -14.80
C ILE A 23 -5.01 17.83 -13.75
N LYS A 24 -5.43 18.11 -12.48
CA LYS A 24 -4.52 18.50 -11.40
C LYS A 24 -3.88 17.32 -10.66
N VAL A 25 -4.46 16.12 -10.75
CA VAL A 25 -3.93 14.90 -10.08
C VAL A 25 -2.74 14.31 -10.84
N PHE A 26 -2.63 14.59 -12.13
CA PHE A 26 -1.45 14.22 -12.93
C PHE A 26 -0.91 15.49 -13.56
N PRO A 27 0.27 15.99 -13.16
CA PRO A 27 0.93 17.04 -13.94
C PRO A 27 1.06 16.54 -15.38
N LYS A 28 0.51 17.30 -16.32
CA LYS A 28 0.88 17.15 -17.71
C LYS A 28 2.37 17.47 -17.77
N ASP A 29 3.22 16.45 -17.76
CA ASP A 29 4.58 16.61 -18.22
C ASP A 29 4.55 17.05 -19.69
N SER A 30 4.54 18.36 -19.88
CA SER A 30 4.83 18.99 -21.13
C SER A 30 6.35 19.26 -21.16
N ASP A 31 7.10 18.19 -21.12
CA ASP A 31 8.45 18.14 -21.66
C ASP A 31 8.65 16.70 -22.13
N GLU A 32 8.64 16.51 -23.45
CA GLU A 32 9.23 15.36 -24.11
C GLU A 32 10.72 15.28 -23.72
N LYS A 33 11.02 14.90 -22.51
CA LYS A 33 12.30 14.27 -22.21
C LYS A 33 12.20 12.89 -22.82
N SER A 34 12.86 12.74 -23.99
CA SER A 34 13.22 11.43 -24.50
C SER A 34 13.73 10.62 -23.30
N VAL A 35 12.94 9.65 -22.85
CA VAL A 35 13.35 8.66 -21.88
C VAL A 35 14.55 7.99 -22.54
N LYS A 36 15.76 8.36 -22.11
CA LYS A 36 16.95 7.60 -22.42
C LYS A 36 16.71 6.25 -21.77
N THR A 37 16.28 5.26 -22.57
CA THR A 37 16.50 3.87 -22.23
C THR A 37 17.94 3.78 -21.75
N LYS A 38 18.14 3.44 -20.47
CA LYS A 38 19.46 3.05 -19.98
C LYS A 38 19.91 1.96 -20.94
N GLU A 39 20.93 2.25 -21.75
CA GLU A 39 21.44 1.32 -22.72
C GLU A 39 21.84 0.04 -21.98
N ALA A 40 21.59 -1.11 -22.59
CA ALA A 40 21.89 -2.46 -22.12
C ALA A 40 23.40 -2.75 -21.84
N SER A 41 24.19 -1.74 -21.55
CA SER A 41 25.64 -1.81 -21.32
C SER A 41 26.04 -1.88 -19.84
N GLU A 42 25.17 -1.50 -18.92
CA GLU A 42 25.46 -1.54 -17.49
C GLU A 42 25.02 -2.87 -16.89
N VAL A 43 25.89 -3.51 -16.10
CA VAL A 43 25.57 -4.74 -15.39
C VAL A 43 24.86 -4.35 -14.08
N LEU A 44 23.67 -4.90 -13.87
CA LEU A 44 22.88 -4.70 -12.66
C LEU A 44 23.35 -5.67 -11.57
N HIS A 45 23.58 -5.16 -10.38
CA HIS A 45 24.19 -5.92 -9.28
C HIS A 45 23.23 -6.21 -8.13
N SER A 46 22.02 -5.67 -8.16
CA SER A 46 20.99 -5.91 -7.13
C SER A 46 19.62 -6.18 -7.73
N VAL A 47 18.72 -6.79 -6.96
CA VAL A 47 17.31 -6.98 -7.32
C VAL A 47 16.61 -5.63 -7.47
N GLU A 48 17.02 -4.63 -6.70
CA GLU A 48 16.52 -3.26 -6.73
C GLU A 48 16.83 -2.59 -8.08
N ASP A 49 18.06 -2.71 -8.60
CA ASP A 49 18.43 -2.18 -9.92
C ASP A 49 17.60 -2.81 -11.04
N VAL A 50 17.35 -4.12 -10.94
CA VAL A 50 16.48 -4.85 -11.89
C VAL A 50 15.06 -4.32 -11.82
N SER A 51 14.53 -4.15 -10.61
CA SER A 51 13.18 -3.64 -10.37
C SER A 51 13.01 -2.22 -10.89
N GLU A 52 13.97 -1.34 -10.67
CA GLU A 52 13.97 0.03 -11.20
C GLU A 52 13.93 0.04 -12.73
N SER A 53 14.77 -0.79 -13.37
CA SER A 53 14.82 -0.90 -14.83
C SER A 53 13.49 -1.39 -15.42
N LEU A 54 12.82 -2.34 -14.76
CA LEU A 54 11.50 -2.83 -15.15
C LEU A 54 10.41 -1.77 -14.93
N ASN A 55 10.43 -1.04 -13.82
CA ASN A 55 9.49 0.05 -13.56
C ASN A 55 9.56 1.13 -14.64
N VAL A 56 10.76 1.46 -15.13
CA VAL A 56 10.95 2.37 -16.27
C VAL A 56 10.34 1.80 -17.55
N ALA A 57 10.48 0.48 -17.80
CA ALA A 57 9.87 -0.16 -18.97
C ALA A 57 8.35 -0.12 -18.89
N PHE A 58 7.75 -0.33 -17.72
CA PHE A 58 6.30 -0.27 -17.49
C PHE A 58 5.71 1.14 -17.72
N ASP A 59 6.50 2.20 -17.67
CA ASP A 59 6.04 3.56 -17.95
C ASP A 59 5.57 3.73 -19.39
N SER A 60 5.94 2.84 -20.33
CA SER A 60 5.37 2.81 -21.67
C SER A 60 3.85 2.59 -21.69
N GLY A 61 3.32 1.89 -20.66
CA GLY A 61 1.90 1.54 -20.56
C GLY A 61 1.43 0.49 -21.58
N GLU A 62 2.37 -0.21 -22.21
CA GLU A 62 2.15 -1.23 -23.23
C GLU A 62 2.86 -2.55 -22.85
N ASP A 63 2.43 -3.64 -23.45
CA ASP A 63 3.10 -4.94 -23.31
C ASP A 63 4.46 -4.89 -24.04
N GLY A 64 5.46 -5.59 -23.54
CA GLY A 64 6.80 -5.52 -24.13
C GLY A 64 7.80 -6.52 -23.62
N LYS A 65 9.04 -6.36 -24.12
CA LYS A 65 10.20 -7.14 -23.68
C LYS A 65 11.38 -6.20 -23.44
N ILE A 66 12.15 -6.50 -22.40
CA ILE A 66 13.39 -5.79 -22.06
C ILE A 66 14.51 -6.77 -21.78
N LYS A 67 15.71 -6.49 -22.28
CA LYS A 67 16.93 -7.25 -22.00
C LYS A 67 17.81 -6.47 -21.04
N LEU A 68 18.16 -7.12 -19.93
CA LEU A 68 19.00 -6.56 -18.89
C LEU A 68 20.24 -7.45 -18.71
N ASN A 69 21.39 -6.82 -18.50
CA ASN A 69 22.61 -7.52 -18.11
C ASN A 69 22.64 -7.58 -16.58
N ILE A 70 22.66 -8.77 -16.03
CA ILE A 70 22.51 -9.02 -14.59
C ILE A 70 23.72 -9.78 -14.08
N SER A 71 24.30 -9.35 -12.97
CA SER A 71 25.39 -10.06 -12.29
C SER A 71 25.02 -11.52 -12.03
N ASN A 72 25.99 -12.44 -12.25
CA ASN A 72 25.78 -13.84 -11.92
C ASN A 72 25.68 -14.11 -10.40
N GLU A 73 25.93 -13.11 -9.57
CA GLU A 73 25.71 -13.19 -8.12
C GLU A 73 24.23 -13.20 -7.76
N ILE A 74 23.33 -12.64 -8.60
CA ILE A 74 21.90 -12.69 -8.41
C ILE A 74 21.37 -14.02 -8.96
N SER A 75 20.81 -14.85 -8.11
CA SER A 75 20.25 -16.16 -8.49
C SER A 75 18.90 -16.02 -9.21
N ASP A 76 18.46 -17.08 -9.90
CA ASP A 76 17.13 -17.09 -10.51
C ASP A 76 15.99 -17.04 -9.46
N ASP A 77 16.23 -17.55 -8.25
CA ASP A 77 15.25 -17.47 -7.16
C ASP A 77 15.12 -16.04 -6.61
N GLU A 78 16.20 -15.26 -6.63
CA GLU A 78 16.14 -13.84 -6.32
C GLU A 78 15.44 -13.05 -7.43
N LEU A 79 15.64 -13.41 -8.71
CA LEU A 79 14.92 -12.78 -9.81
C LEU A 79 13.40 -13.03 -9.76
N LYS A 80 12.95 -14.19 -9.25
CA LYS A 80 11.51 -14.44 -9.02
C LYS A 80 10.91 -13.47 -8.00
N LYS A 81 11.72 -13.03 -7.01
CA LYS A 81 11.29 -12.07 -5.98
C LYS A 81 11.21 -10.62 -6.48
N VAL A 82 11.70 -10.32 -7.68
CA VAL A 82 11.57 -8.99 -8.30
C VAL A 82 10.11 -8.52 -8.34
N ASN A 83 9.15 -9.44 -8.47
CA ASN A 83 7.71 -9.12 -8.40
C ASN A 83 7.28 -8.42 -7.09
N MET A 84 8.02 -8.59 -5.98
CA MET A 84 7.74 -7.90 -4.72
C MET A 84 8.17 -6.43 -4.75
N SER A 85 9.11 -6.09 -5.63
CA SER A 85 9.77 -4.78 -5.68
C SER A 85 9.36 -3.93 -6.90
N ILE A 86 8.54 -4.45 -7.82
CA ILE A 86 8.07 -3.71 -8.98
C ILE A 86 6.77 -2.95 -8.69
N ASN A 87 6.54 -1.89 -9.47
CA ASN A 87 5.28 -1.17 -9.43
C ASN A 87 4.18 -1.95 -10.17
N SER A 88 3.54 -2.87 -9.46
CA SER A 88 2.45 -3.72 -9.97
C SER A 88 1.20 -2.94 -10.42
N MET A 89 1.14 -1.63 -10.21
CA MET A 89 0.12 -0.76 -10.80
C MET A 89 0.32 -0.57 -12.30
N LYS A 90 1.57 -0.57 -12.78
CA LYS A 90 1.89 -0.22 -14.17
C LYS A 90 2.08 -1.43 -15.05
N GLY A 91 2.75 -2.46 -14.56
CA GLY A 91 3.08 -3.66 -15.32
C GLY A 91 3.27 -4.89 -14.45
N ASN A 92 3.19 -6.05 -15.08
CA ASN A 92 3.46 -7.35 -14.48
C ASN A 92 4.49 -8.08 -15.32
N ILE A 93 5.40 -8.80 -14.66
CA ILE A 93 6.31 -9.73 -15.35
C ILE A 93 5.53 -11.01 -15.68
N ILE A 94 5.51 -11.38 -16.96
CA ILE A 94 4.90 -12.63 -17.44
C ILE A 94 5.91 -13.78 -17.31
N SER A 95 7.13 -13.53 -17.77
CA SER A 95 8.21 -14.52 -17.78
C SER A 95 9.57 -13.86 -17.89
N PHE A 96 10.63 -14.58 -17.56
CA PHE A 96 11.98 -14.21 -17.93
C PHE A 96 12.73 -15.39 -18.51
N THR A 97 13.67 -15.09 -19.42
CA THR A 97 14.52 -16.07 -20.09
C THR A 97 15.97 -15.63 -19.97
N THR A 98 16.80 -16.51 -19.42
CA THR A 98 18.23 -16.27 -19.28
C THR A 98 18.98 -16.74 -20.54
N TYR A 99 19.80 -15.86 -21.08
CA TYR A 99 20.73 -16.17 -22.17
C TYR A 99 22.15 -16.36 -21.61
N GLU A 100 22.95 -17.21 -22.27
CA GLU A 100 24.30 -17.51 -21.82
C GLU A 100 25.17 -16.25 -21.68
N SER A 101 26.00 -16.26 -20.63
CA SER A 101 26.89 -15.14 -20.27
C SER A 101 28.03 -14.97 -21.26
N ASN A 102 28.27 -13.72 -21.66
CA ASN A 102 29.56 -13.34 -22.24
C ASN A 102 30.54 -13.05 -21.10
N ASN A 103 31.57 -13.90 -20.95
CA ASN A 103 32.69 -13.64 -20.06
C ASN A 103 33.73 -12.81 -20.81
N ASP A 104 33.64 -11.49 -20.67
CA ASP A 104 34.79 -10.63 -20.98
C ASP A 104 35.35 -10.12 -19.64
N ASP A 105 36.55 -10.66 -19.33
CA ASP A 105 37.38 -10.36 -18.18
C ASP A 105 36.97 -10.87 -16.77
N LEU A 106 37.97 -11.32 -16.05
CA LEU A 106 38.02 -12.08 -14.80
C LEU A 106 37.32 -11.46 -13.55
N ASN A 107 36.62 -10.33 -13.68
CA ASN A 107 35.95 -9.66 -12.54
C ASN A 107 34.50 -9.23 -12.75
N ASN A 108 33.90 -9.40 -13.93
CA ASN A 108 32.49 -9.05 -14.17
C ASN A 108 31.78 -10.17 -14.95
N SER A 109 31.41 -11.23 -14.25
CA SER A 109 30.57 -12.26 -14.86
C SER A 109 29.11 -11.83 -14.79
N PHE A 110 28.46 -11.64 -15.94
CA PHE A 110 27.05 -11.31 -16.05
C PHE A 110 26.37 -12.23 -17.06
N ARG A 111 25.05 -12.32 -16.96
CA ARG A 111 24.18 -12.94 -17.94
C ARG A 111 23.16 -11.95 -18.45
N THR A 112 22.69 -12.13 -19.67
CA THR A 112 21.58 -11.36 -20.22
C THR A 112 20.29 -12.06 -19.89
N VAL A 113 19.34 -11.35 -19.27
CA VAL A 113 18.01 -11.83 -18.96
C VAL A 113 17.00 -11.00 -19.73
N GLU A 114 16.15 -11.66 -20.51
CA GLU A 114 15.02 -11.02 -21.18
C GLU A 114 13.78 -11.20 -20.32
N PHE A 115 13.19 -10.10 -19.89
CA PHE A 115 11.89 -10.05 -19.21
C PHE A 115 10.80 -9.75 -20.24
N GLU A 116 9.75 -10.54 -20.23
CA GLU A 116 8.51 -10.27 -20.93
C GLU A 116 7.50 -9.71 -19.92
N TYR A 117 6.89 -8.58 -20.25
CA TYR A 117 5.96 -7.90 -19.36
C TYR A 117 4.71 -7.43 -20.10
N GLU A 118 3.63 -7.28 -19.35
CA GLU A 118 2.38 -6.74 -19.85
C GLU A 118 1.90 -5.53 -19.04
N LYS A 119 1.05 -4.71 -19.65
CA LYS A 119 0.31 -3.65 -18.96
C LYS A 119 -0.54 -4.27 -17.85
N ALA A 120 -0.41 -3.75 -16.64
CA ALA A 120 -1.11 -4.27 -15.49
C ALA A 120 -2.63 -4.16 -15.61
N ASP A 121 -3.35 -5.14 -15.09
CA ASP A 121 -4.81 -5.12 -14.98
C ASP A 121 -5.31 -3.87 -14.25
N THR A 122 -4.58 -3.40 -13.24
CA THR A 122 -4.83 -2.17 -12.48
C THR A 122 -4.89 -0.93 -13.36
N MET A 123 -4.03 -0.83 -14.37
CA MET A 123 -4.06 0.31 -15.31
C MET A 123 -5.29 0.27 -16.22
N TYR A 124 -5.71 -0.91 -16.69
CA TYR A 124 -6.97 -1.04 -17.42
C TYR A 124 -8.16 -0.64 -16.56
N VAL A 125 -8.18 -1.09 -15.30
CA VAL A 125 -9.24 -0.76 -14.33
C VAL A 125 -9.29 0.74 -14.05
N TYR A 126 -8.15 1.35 -13.72
CA TYR A 126 -8.05 2.79 -13.47
C TYR A 126 -8.54 3.60 -14.68
N GLU A 127 -8.05 3.28 -15.88
CA GLU A 127 -8.48 3.97 -17.09
C GLU A 127 -9.96 3.76 -17.40
N SER A 128 -10.52 2.60 -17.06
CA SER A 128 -11.94 2.34 -17.24
C SER A 128 -12.80 3.14 -16.27
N ILE A 129 -12.48 3.13 -14.98
CA ILE A 129 -13.28 3.80 -13.94
C ILE A 129 -13.14 5.31 -14.03
N VAL A 130 -11.90 5.81 -14.18
CA VAL A 130 -11.61 7.24 -14.07
C VAL A 130 -11.70 7.97 -15.42
N LYS A 131 -11.29 7.29 -16.51
CA LYS A 131 -11.25 7.91 -17.85
C LYS A 131 -12.33 7.40 -18.80
N GLY A 132 -13.16 6.42 -18.38
CA GLY A 132 -14.23 5.85 -19.19
C GLY A 132 -13.75 5.01 -20.38
N LYS A 133 -12.51 4.53 -20.37
CA LYS A 133 -11.98 3.67 -21.44
C LYS A 133 -12.53 2.26 -21.33
N ALA A 134 -12.84 1.64 -22.46
CA ALA A 134 -13.22 0.23 -22.50
C ALA A 134 -12.01 -0.66 -22.20
N ILE A 135 -12.24 -1.73 -21.42
CA ILE A 135 -11.25 -2.79 -21.23
C ILE A 135 -11.40 -3.80 -22.38
N PRO A 136 -10.30 -4.22 -23.03
CA PRO A 136 -10.35 -5.25 -24.06
C PRO A 136 -11.04 -6.53 -23.56
N ALA A 137 -11.84 -7.19 -24.43
CA ALA A 137 -12.68 -8.32 -24.02
C ALA A 137 -11.89 -9.57 -23.59
N ASP A 138 -10.64 -9.68 -24.00
CA ASP A 138 -9.70 -10.75 -23.65
C ASP A 138 -9.02 -10.55 -22.29
N LYS A 139 -9.05 -9.34 -21.72
CA LYS A 139 -8.48 -9.00 -20.40
C LYS A 139 -9.47 -9.35 -19.27
N ASN A 140 -9.77 -10.64 -19.11
CA ASN A 140 -10.79 -11.13 -18.16
C ASN A 140 -10.51 -10.74 -16.69
N ASN A 141 -9.25 -10.74 -16.26
CA ASN A 141 -8.89 -10.39 -14.90
C ASN A 141 -9.12 -8.89 -14.63
N ALA A 142 -8.72 -8.03 -15.58
CA ALA A 142 -9.01 -6.59 -15.50
C ALA A 142 -10.52 -6.31 -15.42
N ILE A 143 -11.35 -7.05 -16.18
CA ILE A 143 -12.82 -6.89 -16.15
C ILE A 143 -13.36 -7.27 -14.76
N LYS A 144 -12.96 -8.44 -14.21
CA LYS A 144 -13.40 -8.86 -12.86
C LYS A 144 -12.93 -7.89 -11.77
N LEU A 145 -11.67 -7.44 -11.87
CA LEU A 145 -11.10 -6.48 -10.93
C LEU A 145 -11.85 -5.14 -10.99
N ARG A 146 -12.17 -4.64 -12.20
CA ARG A 146 -13.00 -3.43 -12.38
C ARG A 146 -14.35 -3.58 -11.69
N ASP A 147 -15.05 -4.68 -11.92
CA ASP A 147 -16.38 -4.92 -11.36
C ASP A 147 -16.33 -4.94 -9.82
N LYS A 148 -15.27 -5.53 -9.25
CA LYS A 148 -15.04 -5.52 -7.81
C LYS A 148 -14.77 -4.11 -7.28
N CYS A 149 -13.91 -3.32 -7.95
CA CYS A 149 -13.62 -1.94 -7.58
C CYS A 149 -14.86 -1.05 -7.71
N GLN A 150 -15.64 -1.15 -8.77
CA GLN A 150 -16.89 -0.38 -8.93
C GLN A 150 -17.87 -0.67 -7.82
N LYS A 151 -18.10 -1.95 -7.51
CA LYS A 151 -18.99 -2.36 -6.41
C LYS A 151 -18.50 -1.78 -5.07
N PHE A 152 -17.19 -1.82 -4.80
CA PHE A 152 -16.61 -1.20 -3.60
C PHE A 152 -16.89 0.30 -3.55
N LEU A 153 -16.58 1.03 -4.63
CA LEU A 153 -16.77 2.48 -4.70
C LEU A 153 -18.23 2.88 -4.49
N GLU A 154 -19.16 2.19 -5.13
CA GLU A 154 -20.61 2.45 -4.98
C GLU A 154 -21.09 2.21 -3.54
N GLN A 155 -20.62 1.13 -2.92
CA GLN A 155 -21.06 0.72 -1.59
C GLN A 155 -20.46 1.58 -0.47
N TYR A 156 -19.15 1.86 -0.53
CA TYR A 156 -18.41 2.40 0.59
C TYR A 156 -17.96 3.85 0.42
N ILE A 157 -17.70 4.34 -0.80
CA ILE A 157 -17.23 5.71 -1.02
C ILE A 157 -18.40 6.65 -1.26
N LYS A 158 -18.48 7.74 -0.50
CA LYS A 158 -19.53 8.74 -0.59
C LYS A 158 -18.97 10.12 -0.89
N ASN A 159 -19.76 10.94 -1.57
CA ASN A 159 -19.35 12.28 -2.04
C ASN A 159 -19.00 13.26 -0.92
N TYR A 160 -19.45 13.02 0.31
CA TYR A 160 -19.16 13.86 1.47
C TYR A 160 -17.89 13.46 2.22
N MET A 161 -17.28 12.33 1.89
CA MET A 161 -16.06 11.83 2.53
C MET A 161 -14.87 12.70 2.18
N THR A 162 -14.07 13.01 3.18
CA THR A 162 -12.73 13.58 2.99
C THR A 162 -11.78 12.51 2.41
N ASP A 163 -10.62 12.92 1.94
CA ASP A 163 -9.63 11.96 1.44
C ASP A 163 -9.15 11.02 2.56
N TYR A 164 -9.06 11.52 3.80
CA TYR A 164 -8.80 10.69 4.97
C TYR A 164 -9.88 9.64 5.22
N ASP A 165 -11.17 10.02 5.15
CA ASP A 165 -12.27 9.08 5.37
C ASP A 165 -12.27 7.97 4.32
N LYS A 166 -11.95 8.32 3.06
CA LYS A 166 -11.83 7.33 1.97
C LYS A 166 -10.66 6.39 2.19
N GLU A 167 -9.51 6.94 2.58
CA GLU A 167 -8.29 6.18 2.91
C GLU A 167 -8.57 5.16 4.01
N LEU A 168 -9.17 5.59 5.13
CA LEU A 168 -9.50 4.72 6.26
C LEU A 168 -10.43 3.57 5.84
N VAL A 169 -11.49 3.88 5.10
CA VAL A 169 -12.42 2.86 4.61
C VAL A 169 -11.74 1.88 3.65
N ILE A 170 -10.81 2.33 2.82
CA ILE A 170 -10.05 1.48 1.90
C ILE A 170 -9.10 0.57 2.67
N HIS A 171 -8.35 1.11 3.61
CA HIS A 171 -7.46 0.38 4.50
C HIS A 171 -8.19 -0.75 5.21
N ASP A 172 -9.24 -0.41 5.96
CA ASP A 172 -10.03 -1.36 6.75
C ASP A 172 -10.70 -2.42 5.86
N TYR A 173 -11.16 -2.01 4.68
CA TYR A 173 -11.75 -2.95 3.73
C TYR A 173 -10.75 -3.99 3.25
N ILE A 174 -9.53 -3.61 2.92
CA ILE A 174 -8.51 -4.54 2.45
C ILE A 174 -8.15 -5.53 3.55
N ILE A 175 -7.85 -5.08 4.76
CA ILE A 175 -7.50 -5.95 5.90
C ILE A 175 -8.64 -6.94 6.20
N ASN A 176 -9.88 -6.48 6.19
CA ASN A 176 -11.04 -7.34 6.48
C ASN A 176 -11.37 -8.34 5.34
N ASN A 177 -10.83 -8.17 4.13
CA ASN A 177 -11.19 -8.98 2.96
C ASN A 177 -10.02 -9.67 2.26
N CYS A 178 -8.80 -9.47 2.73
CA CYS A 178 -7.59 -10.12 2.23
C CYS A 178 -6.91 -10.89 3.37
N VAL A 179 -6.11 -11.88 3.01
CA VAL A 179 -5.27 -12.64 3.94
C VAL A 179 -3.86 -12.65 3.37
N TYR A 180 -2.86 -12.34 4.18
CA TYR A 180 -1.46 -12.46 3.76
C TYR A 180 -1.14 -13.92 3.45
N SER A 181 -0.78 -14.20 2.23
CA SER A 181 -0.52 -15.55 1.75
C SER A 181 0.51 -15.53 0.64
N TYR A 182 1.50 -16.37 0.78
CA TYR A 182 2.46 -16.70 -0.26
C TYR A 182 2.24 -18.15 -0.67
N SER A 183 2.02 -18.41 -1.96
CA SER A 183 2.01 -19.76 -2.51
C SER A 183 3.17 -19.94 -3.50
N ASP A 184 3.74 -21.15 -3.52
CA ASP A 184 4.73 -21.54 -4.53
C ASP A 184 4.07 -21.96 -5.87
N ASP A 185 2.76 -21.78 -5.99
CA ASP A 185 2.03 -22.03 -7.22
C ASP A 185 2.46 -21.01 -8.29
N ASN A 186 2.50 -21.41 -9.55
CA ASN A 186 2.86 -20.53 -10.68
C ASN A 186 1.81 -19.43 -10.96
N ASP A 187 0.88 -19.19 -10.04
CA ASP A 187 -0.11 -18.12 -10.09
C ASP A 187 0.43 -16.88 -9.37
N ASN A 188 1.02 -15.97 -10.15
CA ASN A 188 1.54 -14.70 -9.65
C ASN A 188 0.44 -13.69 -9.23
N SER A 189 -0.81 -14.10 -9.12
CA SER A 189 -1.92 -13.19 -8.77
C SER A 189 -1.74 -12.54 -7.40
N GLU A 190 -1.09 -13.22 -6.45
CA GLU A 190 -0.84 -12.73 -5.08
C GLU A 190 0.02 -11.45 -5.03
N TYR A 191 0.79 -11.18 -6.09
CA TYR A 191 1.59 -9.96 -6.23
C TYR A 191 0.79 -8.77 -6.79
N SER A 192 -0.51 -8.94 -7.03
CA SER A 192 -1.33 -7.96 -7.73
C SER A 192 -2.58 -7.56 -6.95
N ALA A 193 -3.18 -6.43 -7.31
CA ALA A 193 -4.48 -6.01 -6.78
C ALA A 193 -5.60 -7.04 -7.05
N TYR A 194 -5.48 -7.86 -8.10
CA TYR A 194 -6.43 -8.94 -8.37
C TYR A 194 -6.40 -10.00 -7.26
N GLY A 195 -5.20 -10.42 -6.83
CA GLY A 195 -5.05 -11.33 -5.71
C GLY A 195 -5.71 -10.81 -4.44
N ALA A 196 -5.40 -9.58 -4.05
CA ALA A 196 -5.95 -8.98 -2.85
C ALA A 196 -7.47 -8.75 -2.92
N LEU A 197 -7.97 -8.15 -4.00
CA LEU A 197 -9.37 -7.71 -4.08
C LEU A 197 -10.33 -8.78 -4.59
N VAL A 198 -9.89 -9.65 -5.50
CA VAL A 198 -10.77 -10.67 -6.13
C VAL A 198 -10.60 -12.02 -5.47
N ASN A 199 -9.36 -12.48 -5.28
CA ASN A 199 -9.06 -13.78 -4.68
C ASN A 199 -9.06 -13.73 -3.14
N GLY A 200 -8.88 -12.54 -2.53
CA GLY A 200 -8.77 -12.36 -1.09
C GLY A 200 -7.48 -12.90 -0.48
N LYS A 201 -6.41 -12.98 -1.29
CA LYS A 201 -5.08 -13.44 -0.87
C LYS A 201 -4.00 -12.66 -1.59
N ALA A 202 -3.02 -12.15 -0.87
CA ALA A 202 -1.91 -11.42 -1.45
C ALA A 202 -0.67 -11.41 -0.55
N VAL A 203 0.45 -11.00 -1.13
CA VAL A 203 1.66 -10.57 -0.43
C VAL A 203 1.70 -9.03 -0.42
N CYS A 204 2.72 -8.42 0.18
CA CYS A 204 2.84 -6.97 0.37
C CYS A 204 2.61 -6.15 -0.91
N SER A 205 3.17 -6.55 -2.06
CA SER A 205 2.96 -5.86 -3.34
C SER A 205 1.51 -5.90 -3.81
N GLY A 206 0.78 -6.99 -3.54
CA GLY A 206 -0.65 -7.10 -3.85
C GLY A 206 -1.52 -6.21 -2.94
N TYR A 207 -1.21 -6.12 -1.64
CA TYR A 207 -1.84 -5.18 -0.70
C TYR A 207 -1.61 -3.73 -1.14
N ALA A 208 -0.36 -3.37 -1.41
CA ALA A 208 0.01 -2.04 -1.85
C ALA A 208 -0.66 -1.67 -3.19
N ALA A 209 -0.73 -2.62 -4.14
CA ALA A 209 -1.41 -2.40 -5.41
C ALA A 209 -2.92 -2.23 -5.26
N ALA A 210 -3.56 -2.99 -4.36
CA ALA A 210 -4.99 -2.88 -4.06
C ALA A 210 -5.33 -1.54 -3.42
N ALA A 211 -4.56 -1.12 -2.41
CA ALA A 211 -4.72 0.17 -1.76
C ALA A 211 -4.55 1.32 -2.75
N ASN A 212 -3.45 1.31 -3.52
CA ASN A 212 -3.18 2.33 -4.52
C ASN A 212 -4.29 2.42 -5.58
N LEU A 213 -4.77 1.29 -6.10
CA LEU A 213 -5.84 1.25 -7.09
C LEU A 213 -7.15 1.87 -6.55
N LEU A 214 -7.60 1.46 -5.37
CA LEU A 214 -8.83 1.96 -4.77
C LEU A 214 -8.72 3.44 -4.39
N LEU A 215 -7.58 3.89 -3.85
CA LEU A 215 -7.29 5.29 -3.56
C LEU A 215 -7.38 6.14 -4.84
N MET A 216 -6.65 5.77 -5.88
CA MET A 216 -6.66 6.49 -7.16
C MET A 216 -8.05 6.52 -7.80
N CYS A 217 -8.79 5.40 -7.79
CA CYS A 217 -10.15 5.34 -8.31
C CYS A 217 -11.16 6.16 -7.48
N SER A 218 -10.87 6.41 -6.20
CA SER A 218 -11.68 7.29 -5.33
C SER A 218 -11.25 8.76 -5.38
N GLY A 219 -10.21 9.09 -6.18
CA GLY A 219 -9.67 10.44 -6.37
C GLY A 219 -8.67 10.87 -5.31
N VAL A 220 -8.12 9.94 -4.51
CA VAL A 220 -7.04 10.19 -3.54
C VAL A 220 -5.70 9.94 -4.22
N GLU A 221 -4.78 10.91 -4.17
CA GLU A 221 -3.44 10.80 -4.75
C GLU A 221 -2.59 9.84 -3.92
N SER A 222 -2.08 8.78 -4.54
CA SER A 222 -1.26 7.77 -3.88
C SER A 222 -0.25 7.16 -4.84
N LYS A 223 0.78 6.53 -4.28
CA LYS A 223 1.80 5.78 -5.02
C LYS A 223 2.33 4.61 -4.22
N ILE A 224 2.88 3.62 -4.90
CA ILE A 224 3.58 2.50 -4.28
C ILE A 224 5.02 2.93 -4.01
N VAL A 225 5.52 2.57 -2.83
CA VAL A 225 6.93 2.64 -2.44
C VAL A 225 7.44 1.22 -2.27
N THR A 226 8.64 0.97 -2.73
CA THR A 226 9.33 -0.30 -2.55
C THR A 226 10.62 -0.08 -1.77
N GLY A 227 11.04 -1.10 -1.02
CA GLY A 227 12.22 -1.01 -0.18
C GLY A 227 12.44 -2.30 0.61
N VAL A 228 13.03 -2.16 1.77
CA VAL A 228 13.29 -3.26 2.71
C VAL A 228 12.55 -2.97 4.01
N ALA A 229 11.87 -3.98 4.53
CA ALA A 229 11.30 -3.91 5.87
C ALA A 229 11.97 -4.94 6.80
N THR A 230 12.14 -4.57 8.06
CA THR A 230 12.86 -5.36 9.06
C THR A 230 11.96 -5.64 10.26
N HIS A 231 11.73 -6.90 10.57
CA HIS A 231 10.94 -7.33 11.71
C HIS A 231 11.72 -8.26 12.63
N ILE A 232 11.24 -8.41 13.85
CA ILE A 232 11.85 -9.34 14.83
C ILE A 232 11.08 -10.64 14.81
N LYS A 233 11.74 -11.73 14.39
CA LYS A 233 11.19 -13.07 14.38
C LYS A 233 12.05 -13.99 15.24
N ASN A 234 11.43 -14.63 16.25
CA ASN A 234 12.15 -15.49 17.18
C ASN A 234 13.37 -14.84 17.86
N GLY A 235 13.29 -13.51 18.15
CA GLY A 235 14.36 -12.73 18.75
C GLY A 235 15.53 -12.40 17.82
N ARG A 236 15.34 -12.56 16.50
CA ARG A 236 16.32 -12.18 15.47
C ARG A 236 15.69 -11.17 14.54
N SER A 237 16.51 -10.21 14.10
CA SER A 237 16.13 -9.26 13.06
C SER A 237 16.18 -9.97 11.72
N GLU A 238 15.07 -9.98 10.99
CA GLU A 238 14.95 -10.49 9.62
C GLU A 238 14.49 -9.35 8.72
N SER A 239 15.19 -9.15 7.60
CA SER A 239 14.87 -8.10 6.61
C SER A 239 14.43 -8.76 5.32
N GLU A 240 13.40 -8.18 4.68
CA GLU A 240 12.84 -8.66 3.42
C GLU A 240 12.48 -7.50 2.50
N ASN A 241 12.46 -7.77 1.19
CA ASN A 241 11.93 -6.81 0.22
C ASN A 241 10.46 -6.59 0.50
N HIS A 242 10.06 -5.32 0.50
CA HIS A 242 8.72 -4.92 0.90
C HIS A 242 8.14 -3.84 0.01
N ALA A 243 6.81 -3.76 -0.05
CA ALA A 243 6.07 -2.75 -0.77
C ALA A 243 4.92 -2.22 0.06
N TRP A 244 4.79 -0.89 0.11
CA TRP A 244 3.73 -0.18 0.80
C TRP A 244 3.30 1.07 0.02
N ASN A 245 2.55 1.97 0.62
CA ASN A 245 2.04 3.14 -0.06
C ASN A 245 2.56 4.45 0.55
N GLN A 246 2.62 5.49 -0.28
CA GLN A 246 2.51 6.86 0.17
C GLN A 246 1.19 7.45 -0.32
N VAL A 247 0.48 8.13 0.59
CA VAL A 247 -0.84 8.72 0.34
C VAL A 247 -0.80 10.21 0.65
N LYS A 248 -1.47 11.03 -0.17
CA LYS A 248 -1.49 12.47 0.01
C LYS A 248 -2.83 12.94 0.58
N ILE A 249 -2.82 13.36 1.83
CA ILE A 249 -3.99 13.82 2.56
C ILE A 249 -3.82 15.29 2.94
N GLY A 250 -4.76 16.13 2.51
CA GLY A 250 -4.73 17.55 2.82
C GLY A 250 -3.50 18.29 2.28
N GLY A 251 -2.89 17.78 1.22
CA GLY A 251 -1.70 18.35 0.58
C GLY A 251 -0.36 17.85 1.14
N GLU A 252 -0.36 17.04 2.20
CA GLU A 252 0.83 16.43 2.81
C GLU A 252 0.90 14.93 2.50
N TRP A 253 2.11 14.40 2.32
CA TRP A 253 2.34 12.97 2.10
C TRP A 253 2.54 12.24 3.42
N TYR A 254 2.05 11.00 3.47
CA TYR A 254 2.14 10.07 4.59
C TYR A 254 2.47 8.67 4.08
N HIS A 255 3.12 7.86 4.89
CA HIS A 255 3.25 6.43 4.64
C HIS A 255 2.04 5.67 5.16
N LEU A 256 1.61 4.66 4.40
CA LEU A 256 0.52 3.76 4.71
C LEU A 256 0.96 2.34 4.38
N ASP A 257 1.08 1.47 5.38
CA ASP A 257 1.37 0.05 5.15
C ASP A 257 0.21 -0.84 5.61
N VAL A 258 -0.67 -1.13 4.67
CA VAL A 258 -1.85 -1.99 4.90
C VAL A 258 -1.45 -3.44 5.21
N THR A 259 -0.26 -3.88 4.76
CA THR A 259 0.22 -5.24 5.00
C THR A 259 0.59 -5.45 6.46
N TRP A 260 1.31 -4.49 7.03
CA TRP A 260 1.76 -4.57 8.41
C TRP A 260 0.66 -4.23 9.42
N ASP A 261 -0.40 -3.58 8.97
CA ASP A 261 -1.63 -3.38 9.75
C ASP A 261 -2.61 -4.59 9.68
N ASP A 262 -2.25 -5.67 8.92
CA ASP A 262 -3.00 -6.93 8.86
C ASP A 262 -2.26 -8.03 9.63
N PRO A 263 -2.54 -8.24 10.93
CA PRO A 263 -1.84 -9.22 11.75
C PRO A 263 -2.11 -10.64 11.28
N VAL A 264 -1.04 -11.36 10.96
CA VAL A 264 -1.08 -12.74 10.47
C VAL A 264 -1.68 -13.68 11.53
N GLY A 265 -2.81 -14.29 11.22
CA GLY A 265 -3.41 -15.39 12.00
C GLY A 265 -4.63 -15.02 12.84
N ASP A 266 -4.94 -13.75 13.05
CA ASP A 266 -6.18 -13.32 13.73
C ASP A 266 -7.01 -12.44 12.80
N LYS A 267 -8.07 -13.01 12.21
CA LYS A 267 -8.95 -12.33 11.26
C LYS A 267 -9.79 -11.19 11.86
N ASN A 268 -9.76 -11.03 13.17
CA ASN A 268 -10.62 -10.08 13.86
C ASN A 268 -9.87 -8.86 14.44
N THR A 269 -8.57 -8.78 14.24
CA THR A 269 -7.78 -7.68 14.79
C THR A 269 -7.39 -6.71 13.67
N LEU A 270 -8.14 -5.63 13.57
CA LEU A 270 -7.81 -4.48 12.72
C LEU A 270 -6.94 -3.53 13.54
N ILE A 271 -5.75 -3.22 13.06
CA ILE A 271 -4.85 -2.25 13.68
C ILE A 271 -4.52 -1.12 12.71
N HIS A 272 -4.01 -0.01 13.23
CA HIS A 272 -3.67 1.19 12.45
C HIS A 272 -2.28 1.72 12.79
N GLU A 273 -1.37 0.81 13.16
CA GLU A 273 0.00 1.14 13.57
C GLU A 273 0.76 1.86 12.46
N TYR A 274 0.60 1.40 11.21
CA TYR A 274 1.26 1.94 10.03
C TYR A 274 0.37 2.86 9.19
N PHE A 275 -0.67 3.44 9.80
CA PHE A 275 -1.60 4.34 9.14
C PHE A 275 -1.15 5.81 9.23
N ASN A 276 -0.75 6.41 8.10
CA ASN A 276 -0.35 7.81 7.96
C ASN A 276 0.84 8.21 8.83
N LEU A 277 1.93 7.46 8.69
CA LEU A 277 3.20 7.73 9.37
C LEU A 277 4.06 8.76 8.63
N ASN A 278 4.94 9.41 9.37
CA ASN A 278 6.01 10.21 8.80
C ASN A 278 7.29 9.39 8.55
N ASP A 279 8.26 9.98 7.80
CA ASP A 279 9.54 9.35 7.48
C ASP A 279 10.35 8.89 8.71
N ASN A 280 10.20 9.54 9.86
CA ASN A 280 10.98 9.21 11.05
C ASN A 280 10.44 7.95 11.74
N ILE A 281 9.13 7.83 11.84
CA ILE A 281 8.50 6.68 12.54
C ILE A 281 8.64 5.42 11.67
N ILE A 282 8.22 5.47 10.40
CA ILE A 282 8.31 4.30 9.54
C ILE A 282 9.77 3.91 9.24
N GLY A 283 10.68 4.88 9.23
CA GLY A 283 12.11 4.64 8.97
C GLY A 283 12.86 3.91 10.08
N GLU A 284 12.19 3.50 11.15
CA GLU A 284 12.79 2.68 12.21
C GLU A 284 12.88 1.20 11.80
N ASP A 285 11.98 0.77 10.94
CA ASP A 285 11.88 -0.59 10.45
C ASP A 285 11.77 -0.72 8.93
N HIS A 286 11.54 0.40 8.20
CA HIS A 286 11.50 0.45 6.75
C HIS A 286 12.63 1.31 6.18
N GLU A 287 13.26 0.81 5.13
CA GLU A 287 14.29 1.51 4.36
C GLU A 287 13.88 1.59 2.88
N TRP A 288 13.96 2.79 2.28
CA TRP A 288 13.56 3.04 0.89
C TRP A 288 14.43 4.12 0.24
N ASP A 289 14.39 4.21 -1.08
CA ASP A 289 15.01 5.31 -1.82
C ASP A 289 14.25 6.62 -1.61
N LYS A 290 14.80 7.48 -0.76
CA LYS A 290 14.25 8.81 -0.44
C LYS A 290 14.32 9.78 -1.63
N GLY A 291 15.13 9.50 -2.67
CA GLY A 291 15.23 10.31 -3.87
C GLY A 291 13.99 10.20 -4.77
N ASN A 292 13.36 9.02 -4.79
CA ASN A 292 12.17 8.72 -5.58
C ASN A 292 10.85 8.82 -4.80
N ALA A 293 10.93 8.87 -3.47
CA ALA A 293 9.77 9.00 -2.60
C ALA A 293 9.43 10.46 -2.31
N SER A 294 8.18 10.74 -1.93
CA SER A 294 7.80 12.04 -1.38
C SER A 294 8.20 12.14 0.08
N LYS A 295 8.62 13.33 0.51
CA LYS A 295 8.91 13.55 1.92
C LYS A 295 7.63 13.54 2.76
N CYS A 296 7.57 12.68 3.77
CA CYS A 296 6.50 12.59 4.75
C CYS A 296 6.97 13.16 6.10
N SER A 297 6.55 14.38 6.43
CA SER A 297 7.08 15.07 7.63
C SER A 297 6.03 15.29 8.73
N SER A 298 4.77 14.98 8.45
CA SER A 298 3.64 15.29 9.33
C SER A 298 3.07 14.01 9.95
N MET A 299 2.57 14.10 11.18
CA MET A 299 1.74 13.07 11.83
C MET A 299 0.29 13.54 12.00
N LYS A 300 -0.10 14.69 11.43
CA LYS A 300 -1.41 15.32 11.66
C LYS A 300 -2.58 14.42 11.27
N ASN A 301 -2.42 13.61 10.22
CA ASN A 301 -3.44 12.66 9.77
C ASN A 301 -3.12 11.21 10.19
N ASN A 302 -2.15 10.97 11.09
CA ASN A 302 -1.98 9.68 11.71
C ASN A 302 -3.28 9.27 12.44
N TYR A 303 -3.63 8.00 12.40
CA TYR A 303 -4.88 7.48 12.94
C TYR A 303 -5.11 7.87 14.39
N TYR A 304 -4.13 7.63 15.26
CA TYR A 304 -4.25 7.89 16.70
C TYR A 304 -4.28 9.37 17.02
N MET A 305 -3.46 10.17 16.34
CA MET A 305 -3.46 11.63 16.53
C MET A 305 -4.80 12.25 16.15
N LYS A 306 -5.37 11.81 15.02
CA LYS A 306 -6.62 12.34 14.49
C LYS A 306 -7.81 11.98 15.35
N ASN A 307 -7.79 10.79 15.95
CA ASN A 307 -8.87 10.26 16.78
C ASN A 307 -8.71 10.55 18.28
N GLY A 308 -7.71 11.34 18.68
CA GLY A 308 -7.46 11.67 20.08
C GLY A 308 -6.97 10.49 20.92
N ALA A 309 -6.42 9.47 20.24
CA ALA A 309 -5.90 8.25 20.83
C ALA A 309 -4.37 8.23 20.93
N TYR A 310 -3.70 9.39 20.80
CA TYR A 310 -2.26 9.55 21.00
C TYR A 310 -2.00 10.05 22.41
N ILE A 311 -1.47 9.19 23.28
CA ILE A 311 -1.47 9.34 24.74
C ILE A 311 -0.07 9.65 25.25
N TYR A 312 0.04 10.61 26.16
CA TYR A 312 1.32 11.11 26.69
C TYR A 312 1.50 10.85 28.20
N ASP A 313 0.44 10.48 28.92
CA ASP A 313 0.47 10.23 30.37
C ASP A 313 -0.57 9.20 30.81
N LYS A 314 -0.36 8.61 31.98
CA LYS A 314 -1.21 7.54 32.52
C LYS A 314 -2.64 7.96 32.85
N ALA A 315 -2.86 9.22 33.24
CA ALA A 315 -4.20 9.70 33.55
C ALA A 315 -5.03 9.84 32.25
N SER A 316 -4.41 10.31 31.18
CA SER A 316 -5.01 10.36 29.86
C SER A 316 -5.28 8.95 29.31
N LEU A 317 -4.38 7.97 29.56
CA LEU A 317 -4.57 6.57 29.18
C LEU A 317 -5.79 5.97 29.89
N GLU A 318 -5.86 6.13 31.20
CA GLU A 318 -7.00 5.64 31.98
C GLU A 318 -8.30 6.25 31.51
N ASN A 319 -8.35 7.57 31.31
CA ASN A 319 -9.54 8.25 30.83
C ASN A 319 -9.94 7.76 29.43
N TYR A 320 -8.99 7.62 28.50
CA TYR A 320 -9.25 7.12 27.15
C TYR A 320 -9.88 5.71 27.16
N ILE A 321 -9.31 4.78 27.93
CA ILE A 321 -9.83 3.43 28.07
C ILE A 321 -11.23 3.45 28.70
N ARG A 322 -11.45 4.23 29.80
CA ARG A 322 -12.76 4.33 30.46
C ARG A 322 -13.84 4.87 29.52
N VAL A 323 -13.53 5.84 28.68
CA VAL A 323 -14.48 6.40 27.71
C VAL A 323 -14.87 5.34 26.66
N ASN A 324 -13.92 4.58 26.16
CA ASN A 324 -14.18 3.52 25.17
C ASN A 324 -14.98 2.36 25.78
N LEU A 325 -14.67 1.93 27.01
CA LEU A 325 -15.45 0.94 27.74
C LEU A 325 -16.91 1.39 27.96
N ALA A 326 -17.10 2.65 28.36
CA ALA A 326 -18.44 3.19 28.60
C ALA A 326 -19.26 3.35 27.31
N ALA A 327 -18.60 3.55 26.17
CA ALA A 327 -19.25 3.62 24.86
C ALA A 327 -19.69 2.24 24.33
N GLY A 328 -19.20 1.15 24.92
CA GLY A 328 -19.47 -0.22 24.45
C GLY A 328 -18.88 -0.46 23.05
N THR A 329 -17.83 0.27 22.73
CA THR A 329 -17.08 0.08 21.47
C THR A 329 -16.18 -1.13 21.65
N ASP A 330 -16.08 -1.90 20.62
CA ASP A 330 -15.31 -3.13 20.38
C ASP A 330 -14.50 -3.74 21.55
N ASN A 331 -14.39 -5.06 21.58
CA ASN A 331 -13.58 -5.80 22.55
C ASN A 331 -12.07 -5.55 22.43
N ASN A 332 -11.66 -4.61 21.58
CA ASN A 332 -10.28 -4.15 21.40
C ASN A 332 -10.21 -2.62 21.47
N ILE A 333 -9.46 -2.10 22.43
CA ILE A 333 -9.18 -0.66 22.59
C ILE A 333 -7.73 -0.42 22.20
N GLU A 334 -7.52 0.39 21.17
CA GLU A 334 -6.21 0.68 20.60
C GLU A 334 -5.83 2.16 20.80
N CYS A 335 -4.59 2.42 21.19
CA CYS A 335 -4.05 3.78 21.27
C CYS A 335 -2.53 3.79 21.07
N ALA A 336 -1.99 4.91 20.60
CA ALA A 336 -0.56 5.14 20.53
C ALA A 336 -0.05 5.83 21.79
N LEU A 337 1.07 5.38 22.32
CA LEU A 337 1.73 5.90 23.51
C LEU A 337 3.03 6.59 23.11
N LYS A 338 3.32 7.73 23.71
CA LYS A 338 4.60 8.42 23.55
C LYS A 338 5.34 8.52 24.87
N GLY A 339 6.50 7.85 24.97
CA GLY A 339 7.33 7.89 26.16
C GLY A 339 6.63 7.33 27.41
N LEU A 340 5.65 6.45 27.25
CA LEU A 340 4.83 5.91 28.32
C LEU A 340 4.95 4.38 28.38
N SER A 341 5.42 3.87 29.50
CA SER A 341 5.40 2.43 29.80
C SER A 341 4.09 2.04 30.48
N VAL A 342 3.52 0.91 30.08
CA VAL A 342 2.28 0.34 30.62
C VAL A 342 2.59 -0.99 31.31
N SER A 343 1.96 -1.22 32.44
CA SER A 343 2.04 -2.45 33.25
C SER A 343 0.64 -2.96 33.57
N ASP A 344 0.54 -4.18 34.07
CA ASP A 344 -0.74 -4.76 34.51
C ASP A 344 -1.46 -3.90 35.54
N ASP A 345 -0.69 -3.20 36.41
CA ASP A 345 -1.27 -2.31 37.43
C ASP A 345 -2.00 -1.12 36.82
N ASP A 346 -1.53 -0.65 35.67
CA ASP A 346 -2.13 0.49 34.96
C ASP A 346 -3.47 0.15 34.30
N LEU A 347 -3.77 -1.14 34.12
CA LEU A 347 -5.00 -1.64 33.48
C LEU A 347 -5.97 -2.33 34.43
N LYS A 348 -5.64 -2.44 35.75
CA LYS A 348 -6.49 -3.13 36.74
C LYS A 348 -7.91 -2.58 36.84
N PHE A 349 -8.10 -1.30 36.59
CA PHE A 349 -9.41 -0.66 36.66
C PHE A 349 -10.39 -1.16 35.59
N VAL A 350 -9.91 -1.83 34.54
CA VAL A 350 -10.76 -2.39 33.49
C VAL A 350 -11.64 -3.50 34.05
N TYR A 351 -11.17 -4.25 35.07
CA TYR A 351 -11.94 -5.29 35.76
C TYR A 351 -13.10 -4.75 36.61
N ASP A 352 -13.15 -3.44 36.86
CA ASP A 352 -14.26 -2.81 37.58
C ASP A 352 -15.53 -2.68 36.69
N TYR A 353 -15.39 -2.91 35.38
CA TYR A 353 -16.51 -2.85 34.44
C TYR A 353 -17.28 -4.17 34.41
N SER A 354 -18.61 -4.06 34.41
CA SER A 354 -19.52 -5.20 34.41
C SER A 354 -19.39 -6.02 33.13
N GLY A 355 -19.22 -7.32 33.26
CA GLY A 355 -19.10 -8.25 32.13
C GLY A 355 -17.68 -8.62 31.74
N VAL A 356 -16.67 -7.89 32.22
CA VAL A 356 -15.28 -8.20 31.87
C VAL A 356 -14.77 -9.41 32.65
N TYR A 357 -14.42 -10.49 31.95
CA TYR A 357 -13.86 -11.72 32.54
C TYR A 357 -12.34 -11.75 32.46
N SER A 358 -11.76 -11.26 31.37
CA SER A 358 -10.31 -11.20 31.25
C SER A 358 -9.88 -9.99 30.42
N VAL A 359 -8.70 -9.49 30.76
CA VAL A 359 -8.02 -8.41 30.03
C VAL A 359 -6.63 -8.91 29.66
N SER A 360 -6.27 -8.78 28.41
CA SER A 360 -4.90 -8.94 27.93
C SER A 360 -4.51 -7.70 27.13
N TYR A 361 -3.22 -7.45 26.98
CA TYR A 361 -2.75 -6.37 26.12
C TYR A 361 -1.48 -6.77 25.40
N SER A 362 -1.24 -6.10 24.28
CA SER A 362 0.02 -6.14 23.53
C SER A 362 0.57 -4.73 23.36
N LEU A 363 1.88 -4.67 23.22
CA LEU A 363 2.62 -3.45 22.90
C LEU A 363 3.46 -3.74 21.65
N SER A 364 3.39 -2.85 20.64
CA SER A 364 4.21 -2.87 19.45
C SER A 364 4.79 -1.48 19.18
N GLY A 365 5.90 -1.40 18.44
CA GLY A 365 6.58 -0.12 18.17
C GLY A 365 7.69 0.19 19.18
N ASN A 366 7.98 1.47 19.41
CA ASN A 366 9.13 1.96 20.20
C ASN A 366 8.73 3.02 21.24
N GLU A 367 9.73 3.61 21.92
CA GLU A 367 9.47 4.63 22.97
C GLU A 367 8.71 5.88 22.46
N ASP A 368 8.94 6.29 21.22
CA ASP A 368 8.32 7.48 20.64
C ASP A 368 6.95 7.22 20.00
N TYR A 369 6.70 5.95 19.61
CA TYR A 369 5.46 5.53 18.97
C TYR A 369 5.20 4.06 19.29
N ASN A 370 4.53 3.81 20.41
CA ASN A 370 4.24 2.47 20.90
C ASN A 370 2.72 2.24 20.92
N ILE A 371 2.26 1.23 20.21
CA ILE A 371 0.84 0.91 20.10
C ILE A 371 0.45 -0.02 21.23
N LEU A 372 -0.50 0.42 22.03
CA LEU A 372 -1.16 -0.39 23.04
C LEU A 372 -2.50 -0.89 22.49
N SER A 373 -2.64 -2.20 22.40
CA SER A 373 -3.93 -2.86 22.10
C SER A 373 -4.39 -3.60 23.36
N VAL A 374 -5.56 -3.23 23.89
CA VAL A 374 -6.17 -3.83 25.08
C VAL A 374 -7.34 -4.70 24.61
N TYR A 375 -7.24 -6.00 24.83
CA TYR A 375 -8.24 -6.99 24.46
C TYR A 375 -9.11 -7.33 25.70
N ILE A 376 -10.43 -7.22 25.53
CA ILE A 376 -11.41 -7.42 26.58
C ILE A 376 -12.29 -8.60 26.19
N ASN A 377 -12.38 -9.60 27.08
CA ASN A 377 -13.29 -10.72 26.91
C ASN A 377 -14.47 -10.55 27.90
N GLU A 378 -15.67 -10.53 27.35
CA GLU A 378 -16.95 -10.46 28.05
C GLU A 378 -17.61 -11.83 28.17
#